data_5aae88fc4d5344214f41967fc4469cf5
#
_entry.id   5aae88fc4d5344214f41967fc4469cf5
#
_cell.length_a   1.000
_cell.length_b   1.000
_cell.length_c   1.000
_cell.angle_alpha   90.00
_cell.angle_beta   90.00
_cell.angle_gamma   90.00
#
_symmetry.space_group_name_H-M   'P 1'
#
loop_
_entity.id
_entity.type
_entity.pdbx_description
1 polymer ?
#
loop_
_entity_poly.entity_id
_entity_poly.type
_entity_poly.pdbx_seq_one_letter_code
_entity_poly.pdbx_strand_id
1 'polypeptide(L)'
;MCNRNEIARKVSHDTRRGKPALMMTNTSSSDTLGVPRSDDPRVERTRAAVIEAASDLLVADGPGAITHANVAQAANVSRTTVYNHWPTREDLLRASIDSLGRVTPDERELVGPIRADLGTLCEHLVVDLLDDQRAPMIANMMERALHDPTIVTVRDEFLERFEVAFRVAVDRAIERGELRCDVDVRRSIASIVGSFLFARFMSSDGFDRSYADAVLDDFVRVNAPR
;
A
#
# COMPACT_ATOMS: atom_id res chain seq x y z
N MET A 1 -9.99 32.92 -4.00
CA MET A 1 -8.53 32.85 -4.19
C MET A 1 -7.96 32.21 -2.93
N CYS A 2 -7.41 31.03 -3.06
CA CYS A 2 -6.82 30.30 -1.93
C CYS A 2 -5.53 31.00 -1.50
N ASN A 3 -5.39 31.32 -0.22
CA ASN A 3 -4.26 32.09 0.29
C ASN A 3 -3.03 31.17 0.41
N ARG A 4 -1.97 31.40 -0.37
CA ARG A 4 -0.70 30.64 -0.35
C ARG A 4 -0.10 30.44 1.05
N ASN A 5 -0.41 31.30 2.02
CA ASN A 5 0.07 31.21 3.40
C ASN A 5 -0.65 30.12 4.25
N GLU A 6 -1.78 29.62 3.81
CA GLU A 6 -2.55 28.60 4.53
C GLU A 6 -2.05 27.19 4.20
N ILE A 7 -1.60 26.99 2.96
CA ILE A 7 -0.98 25.73 2.50
C ILE A 7 0.38 25.53 3.20
N ALA A 8 1.20 26.57 3.32
CA ALA A 8 2.50 26.51 3.98
C ALA A 8 2.43 26.22 5.49
N ARG A 9 1.33 26.58 6.17
CA ARG A 9 1.16 26.32 7.61
C ARG A 9 0.76 24.88 7.93
N LYS A 10 0.11 24.17 7.02
CA LYS A 10 -0.25 22.75 7.20
C LYS A 10 0.94 21.79 7.05
N VAL A 11 1.94 22.18 6.27
CA VAL A 11 3.16 21.35 6.01
C VAL A 11 4.18 21.45 7.16
N SER A 12 4.13 22.50 8.01
CA SER A 12 5.18 22.79 9.01
C SER A 12 5.00 22.12 10.38
N HIS A 13 3.99 21.29 10.61
CA HIS A 13 3.70 20.78 11.96
C HIS A 13 4.17 19.37 12.27
N ASP A 14 4.81 18.67 11.32
CA ASP A 14 5.18 17.25 11.53
C ASP A 14 6.68 16.91 11.40
N THR A 15 7.58 17.89 11.57
CA THR A 15 9.02 17.60 11.53
C THR A 15 9.74 18.05 12.81
N ARG A 16 9.46 17.39 13.96
CA ARG A 16 10.36 17.42 15.14
C ARG A 16 10.33 16.11 15.91
N ARG A 17 11.10 15.11 15.46
CA ARG A 17 11.75 14.15 16.38
C ARG A 17 13.18 13.92 15.90
N GLY A 18 14.11 14.29 16.81
CA GLY A 18 15.53 14.40 16.58
C GLY A 18 16.24 13.09 16.39
N LYS A 19 17.27 13.12 15.57
CA LYS A 19 18.33 12.09 15.49
C LYS A 19 19.44 12.45 16.45
N PRO A 20 20.02 11.51 17.20
CA PRO A 20 21.35 11.69 17.77
C PRO A 20 22.41 11.24 16.75
N ALA A 21 23.42 12.08 16.59
CA ALA A 21 24.64 11.78 15.86
C ALA A 21 25.47 10.74 16.62
N LEU A 22 25.99 9.73 15.92
CA LEU A 22 27.05 8.88 16.45
C LEU A 22 28.29 8.95 15.55
N MET A 23 29.41 9.20 16.22
CA MET A 23 30.75 9.36 15.71
C MET A 23 31.27 8.08 15.04
N MET A 24 32.00 8.28 13.95
CA MET A 24 32.85 7.29 13.30
C MET A 24 34.07 6.94 14.17
N THR A 25 34.34 5.66 14.40
CA THR A 25 35.69 5.15 14.63
C THR A 25 35.95 4.03 13.64
N ASN A 26 36.98 4.26 12.85
CA ASN A 26 37.55 3.37 11.87
C ASN A 26 38.45 2.36 12.57
N THR A 27 38.22 1.05 12.37
CA THR A 27 39.26 0.05 12.63
C THR A 27 39.14 -1.08 11.61
N SER A 28 40.16 -1.17 10.77
CA SER A 28 40.40 -2.26 9.83
C SER A 28 40.75 -3.54 10.60
N SER A 29 40.10 -4.65 10.24
CA SER A 29 40.72 -5.99 10.26
C SER A 29 39.92 -6.93 9.37
N SER A 30 40.63 -7.46 8.40
CA SER A 30 40.24 -8.51 7.49
C SER A 30 39.88 -9.80 8.21
N ASP A 31 38.68 -10.32 8.01
CA ASP A 31 38.45 -11.76 8.03
C ASP A 31 37.33 -12.12 7.04
N THR A 32 37.75 -12.92 6.06
CA THR A 32 36.97 -13.34 4.90
C THR A 32 36.14 -14.55 5.31
N LEU A 33 34.87 -14.30 5.73
CA LEU A 33 33.83 -15.32 5.73
C LEU A 33 32.74 -14.84 4.80
N GLY A 34 32.52 -15.60 3.70
CA GLY A 34 31.70 -15.25 2.58
C GLY A 34 30.28 -14.85 2.94
N VAL A 35 30.03 -13.55 2.95
CA VAL A 35 28.70 -12.99 2.82
C VAL A 35 28.25 -13.28 1.38
N PRO A 36 27.13 -13.99 1.15
CA PRO A 36 26.63 -14.18 -0.21
C PRO A 36 26.38 -12.80 -0.82
N ARG A 37 27.04 -12.53 -1.95
CA ARG A 37 26.77 -11.33 -2.74
C ARG A 37 25.30 -11.35 -3.14
N SER A 38 24.60 -10.24 -2.98
CA SER A 38 23.18 -10.04 -3.31
C SER A 38 22.83 -10.26 -4.80
N ASP A 39 23.80 -10.64 -5.64
CA ASP A 39 23.65 -10.84 -7.08
C ASP A 39 23.75 -12.31 -7.52
N ASP A 40 23.63 -13.29 -6.63
CA ASP A 40 23.61 -14.71 -7.04
C ASP A 40 22.23 -15.03 -7.66
N PRO A 41 22.16 -15.42 -8.95
CA PRO A 41 20.91 -15.78 -9.62
C PRO A 41 20.13 -16.91 -8.95
N ARG A 42 20.78 -17.71 -8.10
CA ARG A 42 20.15 -18.75 -7.29
C ARG A 42 19.39 -18.15 -6.12
N VAL A 43 19.96 -17.14 -5.47
CA VAL A 43 19.33 -16.42 -4.36
C VAL A 43 18.08 -15.70 -4.85
N GLU A 44 18.16 -15.00 -5.98
CA GLU A 44 17.02 -14.31 -6.56
C GLU A 44 15.89 -15.28 -6.99
N ARG A 45 16.23 -16.42 -7.58
CA ARG A 45 15.23 -17.46 -7.91
C ARG A 45 14.54 -18.00 -6.66
N THR A 46 15.32 -18.27 -5.61
CA THR A 46 14.75 -18.75 -4.33
C THR A 46 13.85 -17.69 -3.72
N ARG A 47 14.27 -16.42 -3.74
CA ARG A 47 13.47 -15.30 -3.24
C ARG A 47 12.16 -15.15 -4.01
N ALA A 48 12.21 -15.21 -5.33
CA ALA A 48 11.02 -15.16 -6.18
C ALA A 48 10.05 -16.32 -5.87
N ALA A 49 10.54 -17.55 -5.76
CA ALA A 49 9.72 -18.71 -5.44
C ALA A 49 9.07 -18.62 -4.03
N VAL A 50 9.78 -18.06 -3.05
CA VAL A 50 9.22 -17.84 -1.71
C VAL A 50 8.11 -16.79 -1.75
N ILE A 51 8.30 -15.70 -2.48
CA ILE A 51 7.27 -14.65 -2.59
C ILE A 51 6.05 -15.14 -3.38
N GLU A 52 6.25 -15.89 -4.48
CA GLU A 52 5.17 -16.51 -5.24
C GLU A 52 4.32 -17.41 -4.33
N ALA A 53 4.94 -18.34 -3.62
CA ALA A 53 4.25 -19.24 -2.69
C ALA A 53 3.56 -18.49 -1.54
N ALA A 54 4.16 -17.39 -1.05
CA ALA A 54 3.55 -16.56 -0.02
C ALA A 54 2.34 -15.81 -0.56
N SER A 55 2.40 -15.32 -1.81
CA SER A 55 1.28 -14.62 -2.46
C SER A 55 0.11 -15.58 -2.73
N ASP A 56 0.40 -16.82 -3.17
CA ASP A 56 -0.62 -17.85 -3.36
C ASP A 56 -1.32 -18.20 -2.04
N LEU A 57 -0.57 -18.37 -0.96
CA LEU A 57 -1.12 -18.60 0.38
C LEU A 57 -1.95 -17.40 0.87
N LEU A 58 -1.50 -16.18 0.57
CA LEU A 58 -2.22 -14.97 0.94
C LEU A 58 -3.58 -14.88 0.25
N VAL A 59 -3.64 -15.23 -1.03
CA VAL A 59 -4.88 -15.25 -1.82
C VAL A 59 -5.80 -16.38 -1.37
N ALA A 60 -5.27 -17.59 -1.17
CA ALA A 60 -6.07 -18.79 -0.84
C ALA A 60 -6.58 -18.77 0.61
N ASP A 61 -5.70 -18.51 1.57
CA ASP A 61 -5.94 -18.73 3.00
C ASP A 61 -5.91 -17.43 3.82
N GLY A 62 -5.64 -16.31 3.17
CA GLY A 62 -5.58 -14.97 3.77
C GLY A 62 -4.30 -14.72 4.59
N PRO A 63 -4.19 -13.53 5.19
CA PRO A 63 -2.97 -13.08 5.86
C PRO A 63 -2.59 -13.93 7.10
N GLY A 64 -3.55 -14.63 7.70
CA GLY A 64 -3.28 -15.54 8.82
C GLY A 64 -2.38 -16.71 8.44
N ALA A 65 -2.40 -17.16 7.18
CA ALA A 65 -1.59 -18.25 6.68
C ALA A 65 -0.12 -17.86 6.45
N ILE A 66 0.19 -16.56 6.36
CA ILE A 66 1.55 -16.08 6.15
C ILE A 66 2.36 -16.22 7.42
N THR A 67 3.03 -17.35 7.52
CA THR A 67 4.02 -17.68 8.54
C THR A 67 5.27 -18.22 7.87
N HIS A 68 6.44 -18.04 8.48
CA HIS A 68 7.70 -18.61 7.95
C HIS A 68 7.61 -20.12 7.73
N ALA A 69 6.85 -20.83 8.57
CA ALA A 69 6.67 -22.27 8.46
C ALA A 69 5.84 -22.67 7.23
N ASN A 70 4.68 -22.03 7.05
CA ASN A 70 3.76 -22.35 5.96
C ASN A 70 4.38 -21.96 4.61
N VAL A 71 5.00 -20.77 4.55
CA VAL A 71 5.63 -20.28 3.32
C VAL A 71 6.87 -21.15 2.96
N ALA A 72 7.70 -21.52 3.94
CA ALA A 72 8.82 -22.43 3.69
C ALA A 72 8.35 -23.79 3.13
N GLN A 73 7.25 -24.32 3.68
CA GLN A 73 6.65 -25.58 3.21
C GLN A 73 6.10 -25.40 1.78
N ALA A 74 5.34 -24.36 1.50
CA ALA A 74 4.75 -24.11 0.18
C ALA A 74 5.82 -23.88 -0.91
N ALA A 75 6.87 -23.11 -0.58
CA ALA A 75 7.99 -22.85 -1.49
C ALA A 75 9.02 -23.98 -1.58
N ASN A 76 8.85 -25.06 -0.80
CA ASN A 76 9.80 -26.19 -0.70
C ASN A 76 11.24 -25.75 -0.37
N VAL A 77 11.38 -24.84 0.59
CA VAL A 77 12.67 -24.35 1.10
C VAL A 77 12.78 -24.54 2.62
N SER A 78 13.99 -24.34 3.17
CA SER A 78 14.16 -24.36 4.63
C SER A 78 13.54 -23.12 5.28
N ARG A 79 13.05 -23.25 6.52
CA ARG A 79 12.61 -22.07 7.32
C ARG A 79 13.72 -21.05 7.49
N THR A 80 14.97 -21.51 7.66
CA THR A 80 16.14 -20.65 7.77
C THR A 80 16.33 -19.80 6.51
N THR A 81 16.06 -20.35 5.32
CA THR A 81 16.09 -19.61 4.06
C THR A 81 15.09 -18.47 4.08
N VAL A 82 13.86 -18.71 4.52
CA VAL A 82 12.83 -17.67 4.61
C VAL A 82 13.21 -16.61 5.63
N TYR A 83 13.67 -17.00 6.84
CA TYR A 83 14.10 -16.07 7.87
C TYR A 83 15.29 -15.18 7.44
N ASN A 84 16.22 -15.71 6.63
CA ASN A 84 17.35 -14.94 6.14
C ASN A 84 16.93 -13.77 5.23
N HIS A 85 15.84 -13.91 4.50
CA HIS A 85 15.34 -12.86 3.60
C HIS A 85 14.27 -11.98 4.24
N TRP A 86 13.44 -12.56 5.10
CA TRP A 86 12.34 -11.88 5.81
C TRP A 86 12.42 -12.24 7.30
N PRO A 87 13.16 -11.45 8.11
CA PRO A 87 13.37 -11.76 9.52
C PRO A 87 12.09 -11.78 10.34
N THR A 88 11.09 -10.98 9.95
CA THR A 88 9.79 -10.93 10.65
C THR A 88 8.65 -11.44 9.78
N ARG A 89 7.56 -11.88 10.43
CA ARG A 89 6.31 -12.22 9.74
C ARG A 89 5.77 -11.02 8.97
N GLU A 90 5.92 -9.86 9.53
CA GLU A 90 5.50 -8.58 8.96
C GLU A 90 6.24 -8.26 7.65
N ASP A 91 7.56 -8.44 7.61
CA ASP A 91 8.35 -8.28 6.39
C ASP A 91 7.91 -9.24 5.28
N LEU A 92 7.64 -10.50 5.66
CA LEU A 92 7.19 -11.53 4.74
C LEU A 92 5.79 -11.20 4.18
N LEU A 93 4.86 -10.80 5.04
CA LEU A 93 3.51 -10.41 4.65
C LEU A 93 3.53 -9.16 3.75
N ARG A 94 4.32 -8.15 4.12
CA ARG A 94 4.48 -6.93 3.31
C ARG A 94 4.98 -7.27 1.92
N ALA A 95 6.05 -8.08 1.82
CA ALA A 95 6.60 -8.50 0.53
C ALA A 95 5.60 -9.30 -0.31
N SER A 96 4.75 -10.13 0.32
CA SER A 96 3.69 -10.87 -0.36
C SER A 96 2.61 -9.95 -0.93
N ILE A 97 2.21 -8.92 -0.18
CA ILE A 97 1.25 -7.92 -0.63
C ILE A 97 1.82 -7.09 -1.78
N ASP A 98 3.07 -6.64 -1.66
CA ASP A 98 3.75 -5.85 -2.70
C ASP A 98 3.87 -6.63 -4.01
N SER A 99 4.10 -7.96 -3.95
CA SER A 99 4.21 -8.80 -5.15
C SER A 99 2.90 -9.01 -5.90
N LEU A 100 1.77 -8.82 -5.24
CA LEU A 100 0.45 -8.85 -5.90
C LEU A 100 0.16 -7.57 -6.71
N GLY A 101 1.15 -6.71 -6.88
CA GLY A 101 1.03 -5.46 -7.65
C GLY A 101 0.28 -4.35 -6.92
N ARG A 102 0.17 -4.43 -5.59
CA ARG A 102 -0.52 -3.45 -4.74
C ARG A 102 0.40 -2.31 -4.32
N VAL A 103 1.19 -1.84 -5.24
CA VAL A 103 2.06 -0.69 -5.00
C VAL A 103 1.22 0.57 -5.19
N THR A 104 1.25 1.44 -4.18
CA THR A 104 0.76 2.82 -4.36
C THR A 104 1.54 3.45 -5.51
N PRO A 105 0.89 4.07 -6.51
CA PRO A 105 1.58 4.72 -7.62
C PRO A 105 2.64 5.70 -7.14
N ASP A 106 3.76 5.81 -7.87
CA ASP A 106 4.75 6.85 -7.61
C ASP A 106 4.10 8.22 -7.81
N GLU A 107 4.40 9.16 -6.92
CA GLU A 107 3.92 10.53 -7.04
C GLU A 107 4.23 11.18 -8.40
N ARG A 108 5.27 10.69 -9.11
CA ARG A 108 5.64 11.12 -10.47
C ARG A 108 4.65 10.69 -11.53
N GLU A 109 3.84 9.70 -11.26
CA GLU A 109 2.81 9.20 -12.17
C GLU A 109 1.50 9.99 -12.03
N LEU A 110 1.32 10.71 -10.91
CA LEU A 110 0.13 11.49 -10.59
C LEU A 110 0.26 12.94 -11.09
N VAL A 111 0.38 13.12 -12.39
CA VAL A 111 0.57 14.43 -13.06
C VAL A 111 -0.56 14.82 -14.00
N GLY A 112 -1.57 13.97 -14.10
CA GLY A 112 -2.75 14.17 -14.93
C GLY A 112 -3.81 15.10 -14.32
N PRO A 113 -4.96 15.25 -14.98
CA PRO A 113 -6.15 15.79 -14.33
C PRO A 113 -6.56 14.94 -13.14
N ILE A 114 -7.16 15.55 -12.10
CA ILE A 114 -7.49 14.83 -10.84
C ILE A 114 -8.29 13.54 -11.06
N ARG A 115 -9.22 13.53 -12.02
CA ARG A 115 -10.01 12.32 -12.33
C ARG A 115 -9.14 11.15 -12.79
N ALA A 116 -8.12 11.43 -13.61
CA ALA A 116 -7.18 10.41 -14.07
C ALA A 116 -6.26 9.94 -12.95
N ASP A 117 -5.73 10.87 -12.14
CA ASP A 117 -4.88 10.57 -10.99
C ASP A 117 -5.62 9.71 -9.97
N LEU A 118 -6.90 9.99 -9.68
CA LEU A 118 -7.75 9.16 -8.82
C LEU A 118 -7.99 7.77 -9.41
N GLY A 119 -8.20 7.67 -10.73
CA GLY A 119 -8.31 6.39 -11.42
C GLY A 119 -7.05 5.54 -11.22
N THR A 120 -5.87 6.13 -11.41
CA THR A 120 -4.57 5.48 -11.19
C THR A 120 -4.40 5.03 -9.73
N LEU A 121 -4.74 5.89 -8.76
CA LEU A 121 -4.65 5.56 -7.34
C LEU A 121 -5.57 4.41 -6.92
N CYS A 122 -6.76 4.34 -7.49
CA CYS A 122 -7.76 3.34 -7.11
C CYS A 122 -7.70 2.06 -7.96
N GLU A 123 -6.95 2.03 -9.07
CA GLU A 123 -6.98 0.94 -10.05
C GLU A 123 -6.72 -0.43 -9.43
N HIS A 124 -5.69 -0.57 -8.59
CA HIS A 124 -5.36 -1.85 -7.96
C HIS A 124 -6.51 -2.34 -7.04
N LEU A 125 -7.09 -1.44 -6.24
CA LEU A 125 -8.22 -1.79 -5.40
C LEU A 125 -9.44 -2.19 -6.23
N VAL A 126 -9.72 -1.48 -7.32
CA VAL A 126 -10.83 -1.79 -8.23
C VAL A 126 -10.63 -3.16 -8.86
N VAL A 127 -9.44 -3.46 -9.39
CA VAL A 127 -9.10 -4.76 -9.97
C VAL A 127 -9.25 -5.89 -8.94
N ASP A 128 -8.75 -5.69 -7.72
CA ASP A 128 -8.84 -6.68 -6.65
C ASP A 128 -10.29 -6.92 -6.19
N LEU A 129 -11.11 -5.86 -6.14
CA LEU A 129 -12.52 -6.00 -5.78
C LEU A 129 -13.37 -6.65 -6.89
N LEU A 130 -12.94 -6.55 -8.15
CA LEU A 130 -13.59 -7.23 -9.28
C LEU A 130 -13.22 -8.72 -9.37
N ASP A 131 -12.11 -9.12 -8.78
CA ASP A 131 -11.62 -10.49 -8.81
C ASP A 131 -12.24 -11.32 -7.67
N ASP A 132 -12.98 -12.39 -8.01
CA ASP A 132 -13.66 -13.23 -7.04
C ASP A 132 -12.73 -14.04 -6.13
N GLN A 133 -11.46 -14.20 -6.49
CA GLN A 133 -10.45 -14.83 -5.64
C GLN A 133 -9.76 -13.82 -4.71
N ARG A 134 -9.58 -12.58 -5.16
CA ARG A 134 -8.88 -11.52 -4.40
C ARG A 134 -9.79 -10.72 -3.47
N ALA A 135 -11.04 -10.47 -3.85
CA ALA A 135 -11.96 -9.74 -3.01
C ALA A 135 -12.13 -10.37 -1.60
N PRO A 136 -12.27 -11.71 -1.45
CA PRO A 136 -12.33 -12.35 -0.13
C PRO A 136 -11.09 -12.10 0.73
N MET A 137 -9.90 -11.93 0.11
CA MET A 137 -8.69 -11.62 0.85
C MET A 137 -8.75 -10.22 1.47
N ILE A 138 -9.34 -9.23 0.77
CA ILE A 138 -9.55 -7.88 1.32
C ILE A 138 -10.48 -7.97 2.55
N ALA A 139 -11.59 -8.70 2.44
CA ALA A 139 -12.51 -8.91 3.56
C ALA A 139 -11.82 -9.59 4.76
N ASN A 140 -11.00 -10.62 4.49
CA ASN A 140 -10.22 -11.32 5.50
C ASN A 140 -9.17 -10.40 6.16
N MET A 141 -8.50 -9.53 5.38
CA MET A 141 -7.59 -8.52 5.94
C MET A 141 -8.33 -7.53 6.86
N MET A 142 -9.50 -7.07 6.47
CA MET A 142 -10.30 -6.15 7.30
C MET A 142 -10.72 -6.82 8.62
N GLU A 143 -11.19 -8.07 8.58
CA GLU A 143 -11.54 -8.84 9.77
C GLU A 143 -10.34 -9.04 10.68
N ARG A 144 -9.22 -9.51 10.13
CA ARG A 144 -7.99 -9.76 10.87
C ARG A 144 -7.40 -8.51 11.51
N ALA A 145 -7.54 -7.36 10.87
CA ALA A 145 -7.08 -6.08 11.41
C ALA A 145 -7.79 -5.66 12.70
N LEU A 146 -8.85 -6.38 13.13
CA LEU A 146 -9.49 -6.15 14.43
C LEU A 146 -8.72 -6.79 15.60
N HIS A 147 -7.85 -7.80 15.34
CA HIS A 147 -7.22 -8.57 16.42
C HIS A 147 -5.78 -9.04 16.16
N ASP A 148 -5.25 -8.91 14.94
CA ASP A 148 -3.87 -9.30 14.62
C ASP A 148 -2.98 -8.05 14.49
N PRO A 149 -2.06 -7.78 15.46
CA PRO A 149 -1.20 -6.59 15.42
C PRO A 149 -0.32 -6.51 14.17
N THR A 150 0.08 -7.66 13.58
CA THR A 150 0.88 -7.67 12.35
C THR A 150 0.06 -7.12 11.19
N ILE A 151 -1.19 -7.53 11.10
CA ILE A 151 -2.10 -7.05 10.04
C ILE A 151 -2.40 -5.55 10.24
N VAL A 152 -2.59 -5.13 11.49
CA VAL A 152 -2.77 -3.71 11.83
C VAL A 152 -1.60 -2.88 11.31
N THR A 153 -0.36 -3.30 11.61
CA THR A 153 0.84 -2.56 11.17
C THR A 153 0.92 -2.46 9.64
N VAL A 154 0.75 -3.57 8.93
CA VAL A 154 0.82 -3.58 7.46
C VAL A 154 -0.31 -2.75 6.83
N ARG A 155 -1.53 -2.84 7.38
CA ARG A 155 -2.65 -2.00 6.96
C ARG A 155 -2.35 -0.50 7.15
N ASP A 156 -1.84 -0.13 8.32
CA ASP A 156 -1.58 1.27 8.66
C ASP A 156 -0.50 1.86 7.76
N GLU A 157 0.58 1.12 7.48
CA GLU A 157 1.61 1.53 6.52
C GLU A 157 1.07 1.68 5.09
N PHE A 158 0.18 0.76 4.66
CA PHE A 158 -0.46 0.87 3.36
C PHE A 158 -1.35 2.13 3.28
N LEU A 159 -2.18 2.35 4.31
CA LEU A 159 -3.07 3.51 4.37
C LEU A 159 -2.28 4.82 4.42
N GLU A 160 -1.16 4.86 5.15
CA GLU A 160 -0.29 6.04 5.19
C GLU A 160 0.30 6.36 3.82
N ARG A 161 0.85 5.38 3.12
CA ARG A 161 1.37 5.56 1.75
C ARG A 161 0.28 6.03 0.78
N PHE A 162 -0.91 5.41 0.86
CA PHE A 162 -2.05 5.78 0.03
C PHE A 162 -2.52 7.23 0.33
N GLU A 163 -2.59 7.62 1.62
CA GLU A 163 -2.95 8.98 2.02
C GLU A 163 -1.94 10.01 1.49
N VAL A 164 -0.64 9.71 1.54
CA VAL A 164 0.40 10.59 1.01
C VAL A 164 0.22 10.80 -0.50
N ALA A 165 0.07 9.72 -1.28
CA ALA A 165 -0.11 9.82 -2.73
C ALA A 165 -1.42 10.53 -3.10
N PHE A 166 -2.51 10.24 -2.38
CA PHE A 166 -3.80 10.90 -2.57
C PHE A 166 -3.71 12.41 -2.28
N ARG A 167 -3.01 12.80 -1.22
CA ARG A 167 -2.75 14.19 -0.86
C ARG A 167 -2.00 14.92 -1.97
N VAL A 168 -0.95 14.32 -2.52
CA VAL A 168 -0.18 14.91 -3.63
C VAL A 168 -1.08 15.16 -4.84
N ALA A 169 -1.94 14.22 -5.21
CA ALA A 169 -2.89 14.39 -6.31
C ALA A 169 -3.88 15.53 -6.03
N VAL A 170 -4.44 15.60 -4.81
CA VAL A 170 -5.38 16.66 -4.40
C VAL A 170 -4.71 18.02 -4.38
N ASP A 171 -3.51 18.15 -3.78
CA ASP A 171 -2.79 19.44 -3.68
C ASP A 171 -2.48 19.99 -5.08
N ARG A 172 -2.00 19.14 -6.01
CA ARG A 172 -1.79 19.51 -7.42
C ARG A 172 -3.07 19.93 -8.12
N ALA A 173 -4.17 19.24 -7.86
CA ALA A 173 -5.47 19.58 -8.44
C ALA A 173 -6.01 20.93 -7.91
N ILE A 174 -5.79 21.23 -6.64
CA ILE A 174 -6.10 22.55 -6.05
C ILE A 174 -5.25 23.64 -6.71
N GLU A 175 -3.94 23.41 -6.91
CA GLU A 175 -3.06 24.35 -7.59
C GLU A 175 -3.47 24.62 -9.04
N ARG A 176 -4.00 23.60 -9.74
CA ARG A 176 -4.53 23.74 -11.12
C ARG A 176 -5.95 24.32 -11.16
N GLY A 177 -6.60 24.51 -10.00
CA GLY A 177 -7.97 25.01 -9.92
C GLY A 177 -9.02 23.97 -10.31
N GLU A 178 -8.72 22.68 -10.24
CA GLU A 178 -9.65 21.59 -10.49
C GLU A 178 -10.49 21.25 -9.26
N LEU A 179 -9.95 21.46 -8.06
CA LEU A 179 -10.63 21.23 -6.79
C LEU A 179 -10.64 22.49 -5.92
N ARG A 180 -11.64 22.56 -5.04
CA ARG A 180 -11.70 23.58 -3.98
C ARG A 180 -10.59 23.35 -2.94
N CYS A 181 -10.14 24.42 -2.25
CA CYS A 181 -8.97 24.35 -1.36
C CYS A 181 -9.23 23.73 0.03
N ASP A 182 -10.48 23.43 0.36
CA ASP A 182 -10.89 22.88 1.66
C ASP A 182 -11.24 21.38 1.61
N VAL A 183 -10.74 20.65 0.61
CA VAL A 183 -10.91 19.19 0.48
C VAL A 183 -10.25 18.48 1.66
N ASP A 184 -11.03 17.70 2.39
CA ASP A 184 -10.54 16.82 3.45
C ASP A 184 -10.10 15.48 2.85
N VAL A 185 -8.80 15.25 2.80
CA VAL A 185 -8.19 14.06 2.17
C VAL A 185 -8.66 12.76 2.83
N ARG A 186 -8.66 12.67 4.17
CA ARG A 186 -9.07 11.45 4.87
C ARG A 186 -10.54 11.12 4.66
N ARG A 187 -11.39 12.13 4.71
CA ARG A 187 -12.83 11.96 4.43
C ARG A 187 -13.05 11.56 2.97
N SER A 188 -12.29 12.12 2.05
CA SER A 188 -12.35 11.78 0.62
C SER A 188 -11.99 10.32 0.38
N ILE A 189 -10.89 9.85 0.95
CA ILE A 189 -10.49 8.44 0.89
C ILE A 189 -11.58 7.54 1.48
N ALA A 190 -12.09 7.88 2.67
CA ALA A 190 -13.15 7.11 3.31
C ALA A 190 -14.44 7.05 2.46
N SER A 191 -14.79 8.14 1.78
CA SER A 191 -15.97 8.18 0.91
C SER A 191 -15.80 7.34 -0.34
N ILE A 192 -14.65 7.41 -1.00
CA ILE A 192 -14.35 6.66 -2.23
C ILE A 192 -14.19 5.17 -1.91
N VAL A 193 -13.23 4.83 -1.08
CA VAL A 193 -12.90 3.43 -0.73
C VAL A 193 -14.06 2.76 0.01
N GLY A 194 -14.71 3.48 0.92
CA GLY A 194 -15.89 2.99 1.64
C GLY A 194 -17.05 2.67 0.71
N SER A 195 -17.28 3.47 -0.34
CA SER A 195 -18.31 3.19 -1.35
C SER A 195 -18.00 1.92 -2.14
N PHE A 196 -16.73 1.71 -2.53
CA PHE A 196 -16.31 0.50 -3.23
C PHE A 196 -16.51 -0.76 -2.39
N LEU A 197 -16.06 -0.71 -1.13
CA LEU A 197 -16.21 -1.82 -0.18
C LEU A 197 -17.69 -2.11 0.12
N PHE A 198 -18.50 -1.08 0.29
CA PHE A 198 -19.94 -1.24 0.48
C PHE A 198 -20.60 -1.91 -0.72
N ALA A 199 -20.33 -1.43 -1.94
CA ALA A 199 -20.89 -2.01 -3.15
C ALA A 199 -20.48 -3.48 -3.33
N ARG A 200 -19.22 -3.81 -3.05
CA ARG A 200 -18.72 -5.19 -3.23
C ARG A 200 -19.23 -6.16 -2.18
N PHE A 201 -19.31 -5.74 -0.90
CA PHE A 201 -19.54 -6.67 0.20
C PHE A 201 -20.92 -6.55 0.85
N MET A 202 -21.64 -5.45 0.64
CA MET A 202 -22.89 -5.17 1.33
C MET A 202 -24.07 -4.95 0.38
N SER A 203 -23.81 -4.57 -0.88
CA SER A 203 -24.90 -4.30 -1.84
C SER A 203 -25.25 -5.56 -2.63
N SER A 204 -26.56 -5.77 -2.87
CA SER A 204 -27.07 -6.80 -3.79
C SER A 204 -26.85 -6.45 -5.26
N ASP A 205 -26.66 -5.17 -5.57
CA ASP A 205 -26.46 -4.69 -6.94
C ASP A 205 -25.04 -4.97 -7.45
N GLY A 206 -24.12 -5.31 -6.52
CA GLY A 206 -22.75 -5.68 -6.82
C GLY A 206 -21.84 -4.47 -7.04
N PHE A 207 -20.58 -4.78 -7.38
CA PHE A 207 -19.53 -3.80 -7.68
C PHE A 207 -18.99 -4.08 -9.08
N ASP A 208 -18.97 -3.06 -9.92
CA ASP A 208 -18.35 -3.12 -11.24
C ASP A 208 -17.52 -1.86 -11.52
N ARG A 209 -16.82 -1.85 -12.65
CA ARG A 209 -15.98 -0.71 -13.03
C ARG A 209 -16.80 0.57 -13.26
N SER A 210 -18.01 0.45 -13.76
CA SER A 210 -18.87 1.62 -14.00
C SER A 210 -19.29 2.29 -12.69
N TYR A 211 -19.52 1.49 -11.64
CA TYR A 211 -19.77 2.00 -10.29
C TYR A 211 -18.54 2.74 -9.73
N ALA A 212 -17.34 2.14 -9.87
CA ALA A 212 -16.10 2.79 -9.42
C ALA A 212 -15.89 4.14 -10.14
N ASP A 213 -16.05 4.16 -11.46
CA ASP A 213 -15.94 5.39 -12.27
C ASP A 213 -16.94 6.45 -11.82
N ALA A 214 -18.20 6.08 -11.59
CA ALA A 214 -19.22 7.01 -11.13
C ALA A 214 -18.88 7.63 -9.76
N VAL A 215 -18.36 6.86 -8.82
CA VAL A 215 -17.92 7.37 -7.50
C VAL A 215 -16.79 8.38 -7.66
N LEU A 216 -15.80 8.12 -8.54
CA LEU A 216 -14.71 9.05 -8.79
C LEU A 216 -15.18 10.33 -9.49
N ASP A 217 -16.11 10.22 -10.44
CA ASP A 217 -16.72 11.36 -11.12
C ASP A 217 -17.53 12.23 -10.14
N ASP A 218 -18.28 11.61 -9.24
CA ASP A 218 -19.04 12.29 -8.19
C ASP A 218 -18.11 13.04 -7.23
N PHE A 219 -16.99 12.43 -6.84
CA PHE A 219 -15.99 13.10 -6.01
C PHE A 219 -15.47 14.39 -6.66
N VAL A 220 -15.09 14.32 -7.94
CA VAL A 220 -14.58 15.49 -8.68
C VAL A 220 -15.66 16.55 -8.80
N ARG A 221 -16.89 16.17 -9.16
CA ARG A 221 -18.03 17.08 -9.32
C ARG A 221 -18.38 17.80 -8.02
N VAL A 222 -18.41 17.10 -6.89
CA VAL A 222 -18.78 17.66 -5.58
C VAL A 222 -17.68 18.59 -5.04
N ASN A 223 -16.42 18.32 -5.38
CA ASN A 223 -15.28 19.10 -4.92
C ASN A 223 -14.76 20.11 -5.97
N ALA A 224 -15.46 20.33 -7.07
CA ALA A 224 -15.14 21.36 -8.05
C ALA A 224 -15.13 22.77 -7.38
N PRO A 225 -14.31 23.69 -7.87
CA PRO A 225 -14.34 25.10 -7.44
C PRO A 225 -15.72 25.70 -7.65
N ARG A 226 -16.15 26.57 -6.73
CA ARG A 226 -17.39 27.35 -6.86
C ARG A 226 -17.15 28.61 -7.65
#